data_cf87392d3b441191f1e7d1fc2a9e6646
#
_entry.id   cf87392d3b441191f1e7d1fc2a9e6646
#
_cell.length_a   1.000
_cell.length_b   1.000
_cell.length_c   1.000
_cell.angle_alpha   90.00
_cell.angle_beta   90.00
_cell.angle_gamma   90.00
#
_symmetry.space_group_name_H-M   'P 1'
#
loop_
_entity.id
_entity.type
_entity.pdbx_description
1 polymer ?
#
loop_
_entity_poly.entity_id
_entity_poly.type
_entity_poly.pdbx_seq_one_letter_code
_entity_poly.pdbx_strand_id
1 'polypeptide(L)'
;MVHIVKQKKKNIKFNVVRESRLIENLIEELPDDDTVYKIVSFGGFSSIGFVNYIAAQTKIKSMEASTLRVGKKHLKVLDVLHKKGKLEYAHFLVGSIMSNDSKTGQKYGYFDSLQAVCDANGWDVTVYTNHSKVILFDTEIGKFVLETSSNLNENPKMEQFSFEKNAELYEMYHNIFDEVRQMR
;
A
#
# COMPACT_ATOMS: atom_id res chain seq x y z
N MET A 1 3.62 21.53 -11.01
CA MET A 1 3.55 20.79 -12.28
C MET A 1 2.25 19.99 -12.30
N VAL A 2 1.55 19.86 -13.44
CA VAL A 2 0.32 19.06 -13.53
C VAL A 2 0.68 17.74 -14.22
N HIS A 3 0.51 16.63 -13.51
CA HIS A 3 0.69 15.28 -14.05
C HIS A 3 -0.67 14.76 -14.54
N ILE A 4 -0.76 14.36 -15.80
CA ILE A 4 -1.99 13.81 -16.39
C ILE A 4 -1.66 12.43 -16.96
N VAL A 5 -2.21 11.40 -16.33
CA VAL A 5 -2.20 10.03 -16.87
C VAL A 5 -3.54 9.78 -17.58
N LYS A 6 -3.50 9.47 -18.87
CA LYS A 6 -4.68 9.13 -19.67
C LYS A 6 -4.59 7.69 -20.10
N GLN A 7 -5.37 6.84 -19.50
CA GLN A 7 -5.47 5.43 -19.89
C GLN A 7 -6.94 5.01 -19.96
N LYS A 8 -7.32 4.34 -21.04
CA LYS A 8 -8.66 3.77 -21.20
C LYS A 8 -8.58 2.29 -20.81
N LYS A 9 -9.18 1.93 -19.67
CA LYS A 9 -9.36 0.55 -19.28
C LYS A 9 -10.54 -0.06 -20.03
N LYS A 10 -10.36 -1.26 -20.58
CA LYS A 10 -11.41 -2.00 -21.30
C LYS A 10 -12.30 -2.78 -20.33
N ASN A 11 -11.72 -3.29 -19.26
CA ASN A 11 -12.41 -4.13 -18.30
C ASN A 11 -12.42 -3.47 -16.93
N ILE A 12 -13.61 -3.14 -16.42
CA ILE A 12 -13.80 -2.64 -15.07
C ILE A 12 -14.59 -3.69 -14.28
N LYS A 13 -13.92 -4.33 -13.32
CA LYS A 13 -14.54 -5.36 -12.46
C LYS A 13 -14.91 -4.74 -11.10
N PHE A 14 -16.17 -4.90 -10.69
CA PHE A 14 -16.70 -4.35 -9.44
C PHE A 14 -17.01 -5.45 -8.44
N ASN A 15 -16.52 -5.30 -7.21
CA ASN A 15 -16.81 -6.21 -6.11
C ASN A 15 -17.27 -5.45 -4.86
N VAL A 16 -18.24 -6.02 -4.15
CA VAL A 16 -18.72 -5.52 -2.86
C VAL A 16 -18.51 -6.59 -1.80
N VAL A 17 -17.72 -6.26 -0.78
CA VAL A 17 -17.38 -7.16 0.33
C VAL A 17 -18.17 -6.75 1.57
N ARG A 18 -19.09 -7.60 2.03
CA ARG A 18 -19.92 -7.37 3.22
C ARG A 18 -19.43 -8.10 4.47
N GLU A 19 -18.56 -9.09 4.28
CA GLU A 19 -17.97 -9.90 5.33
C GLU A 19 -16.46 -9.95 5.15
N SER A 20 -15.72 -10.29 6.22
CA SER A 20 -14.28 -10.50 6.11
C SER A 20 -13.99 -11.66 5.16
N ARG A 21 -13.30 -11.37 4.07
CA ARG A 21 -12.90 -12.36 3.07
C ARG A 21 -11.43 -12.17 2.70
N LEU A 22 -10.80 -13.26 2.28
CA LEU A 22 -9.49 -13.18 1.68
C LEU A 22 -9.60 -12.60 0.27
N ILE A 23 -8.59 -11.86 -0.17
CA ILE A 23 -8.59 -11.19 -1.47
C ILE A 23 -8.67 -12.19 -2.62
N GLU A 24 -8.06 -13.36 -2.49
CA GLU A 24 -8.11 -14.45 -3.47
C GLU A 24 -9.51 -14.99 -3.75
N ASN A 25 -10.46 -14.71 -2.85
CA ASN A 25 -11.88 -15.01 -3.07
C ASN A 25 -12.63 -13.90 -3.83
N LEU A 26 -11.96 -12.76 -4.06
CA LEU A 26 -12.53 -11.57 -4.71
C LEU A 26 -11.92 -11.31 -6.08
N ILE A 27 -10.65 -11.65 -6.23
CA ILE A 27 -9.85 -11.44 -7.42
C ILE A 27 -9.28 -12.80 -7.81
N GLU A 28 -9.73 -13.35 -8.94
CA GLU A 28 -9.27 -14.66 -9.42
C GLU A 28 -7.84 -14.62 -9.94
N GLU A 29 -7.46 -13.49 -10.56
CA GLU A 29 -6.16 -13.27 -11.18
C GLU A 29 -5.67 -11.84 -10.96
N LEU A 30 -4.36 -11.60 -11.01
CA LEU A 30 -3.80 -10.25 -11.03
C LEU A 30 -4.31 -9.49 -12.26
N PRO A 31 -4.59 -8.17 -12.14
CA PRO A 31 -5.05 -7.40 -13.28
C PRO A 31 -3.98 -7.37 -14.38
N ASP A 32 -4.43 -7.50 -15.62
CA ASP A 32 -3.64 -7.16 -16.81
C ASP A 32 -3.63 -5.64 -17.05
N ASP A 33 -3.00 -5.20 -18.15
CA ASP A 33 -2.86 -3.78 -18.47
C ASP A 33 -4.23 -3.11 -18.82
N ASP A 34 -5.24 -3.91 -19.20
CA ASP A 34 -6.57 -3.44 -19.59
C ASP A 34 -7.62 -3.55 -18.47
N THR A 35 -7.26 -4.13 -17.32
CA THR A 35 -8.20 -4.43 -16.22
C THR A 35 -7.96 -3.56 -14.99
N VAL A 36 -9.05 -3.08 -14.38
CA VAL A 36 -9.04 -2.46 -13.05
C VAL A 36 -10.11 -3.09 -12.16
N TYR A 37 -9.72 -3.44 -10.94
CA TYR A 37 -10.64 -3.88 -9.89
C TYR A 37 -11.08 -2.70 -9.04
N LYS A 38 -12.40 -2.50 -8.91
CA LYS A 38 -13.02 -1.54 -8.00
C LYS A 38 -13.74 -2.32 -6.90
N ILE A 39 -13.30 -2.17 -5.66
CA ILE A 39 -13.80 -2.95 -4.53
C ILE A 39 -14.32 -1.99 -3.46
N VAL A 40 -15.50 -2.26 -2.92
CA VAL A 40 -16.04 -1.61 -1.72
C VAL A 40 -16.15 -2.67 -0.63
N SER A 41 -15.54 -2.41 0.51
CA SER A 41 -15.58 -3.25 1.70
C SER A 41 -16.36 -2.57 2.81
N PHE A 42 -17.18 -3.32 3.53
CA PHE A 42 -17.89 -2.86 4.73
C PHE A 42 -17.17 -3.25 6.03
N GLY A 43 -15.86 -3.33 5.99
CA GLY A 43 -14.98 -3.70 7.10
C GLY A 43 -14.38 -5.09 6.95
N GLY A 44 -13.43 -5.42 7.82
CA GLY A 44 -12.77 -6.73 7.84
C GLY A 44 -11.82 -7.02 6.67
N PHE A 45 -11.58 -6.04 5.81
CA PHE A 45 -10.70 -6.14 4.66
C PHE A 45 -9.71 -4.96 4.66
N SER A 46 -8.46 -5.18 4.37
CA SER A 46 -7.44 -4.13 4.42
C SER A 46 -6.41 -4.26 3.28
N SER A 47 -5.68 -3.18 3.05
CA SER A 47 -4.66 -3.08 2.00
C SER A 47 -3.58 -4.16 2.07
N ILE A 48 -3.31 -4.75 3.26
CA ILE A 48 -2.33 -5.83 3.42
C ILE A 48 -2.75 -7.11 2.69
N GLY A 49 -4.05 -7.30 2.44
CA GLY A 49 -4.54 -8.42 1.64
C GLY A 49 -3.98 -8.39 0.23
N PHE A 50 -3.93 -7.22 -0.41
CA PHE A 50 -3.33 -7.06 -1.74
C PHE A 50 -1.83 -7.36 -1.73
N VAL A 51 -1.10 -6.92 -0.69
CA VAL A 51 0.34 -7.22 -0.55
C VAL A 51 0.56 -8.73 -0.49
N ASN A 52 -0.19 -9.44 0.35
CA ASN A 52 -0.11 -10.90 0.45
C ASN A 52 -0.47 -11.59 -0.87
N TYR A 53 -1.53 -11.13 -1.53
CA TYR A 53 -2.00 -11.69 -2.79
C TYR A 53 -0.96 -11.56 -3.90
N ILE A 54 -0.35 -10.38 -4.04
CA ILE A 54 0.74 -10.16 -5.01
C ILE A 54 1.95 -11.02 -4.63
N ALA A 55 2.37 -11.00 -3.36
CA ALA A 55 3.53 -11.76 -2.88
C ALA A 55 3.37 -13.29 -3.01
N ALA A 56 2.13 -13.80 -3.04
CA ALA A 56 1.84 -15.21 -3.30
C ALA A 56 2.11 -15.59 -4.76
N GLN A 57 1.90 -14.67 -5.70
CA GLN A 57 1.99 -14.94 -7.13
C GLN A 57 3.33 -14.51 -7.76
N THR A 58 3.98 -13.49 -7.21
CA THR A 58 5.24 -12.95 -7.73
C THR A 58 6.07 -12.37 -6.61
N LYS A 59 7.34 -12.10 -6.88
CA LYS A 59 8.23 -11.38 -5.97
C LYS A 59 8.02 -9.88 -6.13
N ILE A 60 7.89 -9.18 -5.01
CA ILE A 60 7.85 -7.72 -4.93
C ILE A 60 9.27 -7.22 -4.73
N LYS A 61 9.84 -6.54 -5.74
CA LYS A 61 11.17 -5.92 -5.70
C LYS A 61 11.15 -4.69 -4.82
N SER A 62 10.14 -3.83 -5.02
CA SER A 62 9.92 -2.67 -4.15
C SER A 62 8.44 -2.41 -3.93
N MET A 63 8.13 -1.95 -2.72
CA MET A 63 6.82 -1.44 -2.33
C MET A 63 6.97 -0.04 -1.78
N GLU A 64 6.21 0.91 -2.31
CA GLU A 64 6.13 2.27 -1.76
C GLU A 64 4.72 2.52 -1.25
N ALA A 65 4.58 2.84 0.03
CA ALA A 65 3.28 2.99 0.67
C ALA A 65 3.10 4.39 1.23
N SER A 66 2.25 5.19 0.60
CA SER A 66 1.74 6.43 1.17
C SER A 66 0.52 6.12 2.04
N THR A 67 0.57 6.49 3.32
CA THR A 67 -0.49 6.20 4.28
C THR A 67 -0.42 7.15 5.48
N LEU A 68 -1.56 7.40 6.12
CA LEU A 68 -1.55 8.17 7.35
C LEU A 68 -0.94 7.39 8.53
N ARG A 69 -1.19 6.08 8.59
CA ARG A 69 -0.75 5.18 9.68
C ARG A 69 -0.48 3.77 9.18
N VAL A 70 0.47 3.10 9.85
CA VAL A 70 0.77 1.66 9.65
C VAL A 70 0.50 0.90 10.93
N GLY A 71 -0.27 -0.17 10.87
CA GLY A 71 -0.61 -1.00 12.01
C GLY A 71 0.47 -2.05 12.33
N LYS A 72 0.70 -2.34 13.62
CA LYS A 72 1.72 -3.31 14.08
C LYS A 72 1.54 -4.72 13.50
N LYS A 73 0.30 -5.16 13.31
CA LYS A 73 0.02 -6.47 12.68
C LYS A 73 0.44 -6.48 11.21
N HIS A 74 0.22 -5.38 10.49
CA HIS A 74 0.62 -5.23 9.09
C HIS A 74 2.13 -5.21 8.95
N LEU A 75 2.84 -4.50 9.85
CA LEU A 75 4.31 -4.53 9.89
C LEU A 75 4.87 -5.94 10.08
N LYS A 76 4.27 -6.76 10.96
CA LYS A 76 4.67 -8.16 11.12
C LYS A 76 4.51 -8.97 9.84
N VAL A 77 3.43 -8.75 9.10
CA VAL A 77 3.21 -9.43 7.80
C VAL A 77 4.30 -9.05 6.81
N LEU A 78 4.60 -7.76 6.68
CA LEU A 78 5.63 -7.25 5.77
C LEU A 78 7.02 -7.78 6.13
N ASP A 79 7.37 -7.79 7.42
CA ASP A 79 8.62 -8.36 7.92
C ASP A 79 8.74 -9.86 7.58
N VAL A 80 7.66 -10.62 7.74
CA VAL A 80 7.61 -12.05 7.35
C VAL A 80 7.80 -12.23 5.85
N LEU A 81 7.17 -11.39 5.01
CA LEU A 81 7.34 -11.43 3.56
C LEU A 81 8.80 -11.12 3.17
N HIS A 82 9.43 -10.15 3.82
CA HIS A 82 10.84 -9.83 3.60
C HIS A 82 11.75 -11.02 3.96
N LYS A 83 11.60 -11.60 5.14
CA LYS A 83 12.37 -12.77 5.59
C LYS A 83 12.20 -14.00 4.68
N LYS A 84 11.04 -14.11 4.01
CA LYS A 84 10.77 -15.15 2.99
C LYS A 84 11.31 -14.80 1.60
N GLY A 85 11.95 -13.65 1.40
CA GLY A 85 12.43 -13.17 0.11
C GLY A 85 11.32 -12.80 -0.89
N LYS A 86 10.09 -12.59 -0.40
CA LYS A 86 8.93 -12.22 -1.21
C LYS A 86 8.75 -10.71 -1.36
N LEU A 87 9.33 -9.91 -0.46
CA LEU A 87 9.41 -8.46 -0.50
C LEU A 87 10.86 -8.05 -0.26
N GLU A 88 11.52 -7.42 -1.24
CA GLU A 88 12.93 -7.05 -1.09
C GLU A 88 13.08 -5.72 -0.34
N TYR A 89 12.37 -4.69 -0.79
CA TYR A 89 12.50 -3.34 -0.26
C TYR A 89 11.12 -2.72 -0.03
N ALA A 90 11.02 -1.88 1.00
CA ALA A 90 9.82 -1.06 1.24
C ALA A 90 10.21 0.37 1.64
N HIS A 91 9.42 1.34 1.15
CA HIS A 91 9.48 2.72 1.58
C HIS A 91 8.09 3.18 2.04
N PHE A 92 8.04 3.82 3.21
CA PHE A 92 6.80 4.32 3.80
C PHE A 92 6.81 5.84 3.84
N LEU A 93 5.85 6.46 3.15
CA LEU A 93 5.54 7.88 3.27
C LEU A 93 4.36 8.03 4.25
N VAL A 94 4.65 8.34 5.50
CA VAL A 94 3.65 8.37 6.57
C VAL A 94 3.25 9.79 6.98
N GLY A 95 2.00 9.93 7.44
CA GLY A 95 1.50 11.21 7.93
C GLY A 95 2.24 11.68 9.19
N SER A 96 2.50 12.99 9.28
CA SER A 96 3.16 13.62 10.44
C SER A 96 2.43 13.37 11.78
N ILE A 97 1.13 13.09 11.74
CA ILE A 97 0.36 12.70 12.92
C ILE A 97 0.88 11.40 13.54
N MET A 98 1.38 10.46 12.71
CA MET A 98 1.92 9.19 13.20
C MET A 98 3.21 9.38 14.01
N SER A 99 4.10 10.28 13.59
CA SER A 99 5.33 10.61 14.32
C SER A 99 5.05 11.46 15.57
N ASN A 100 4.01 12.31 15.54
CA ASN A 100 3.62 13.13 16.68
C ASN A 100 2.95 12.33 17.79
N ASP A 101 2.29 11.22 17.48
CA ASP A 101 1.71 10.32 18.49
C ASP A 101 2.77 9.79 19.47
N SER A 102 4.03 9.64 19.04
CA SER A 102 5.15 9.28 19.91
C SER A 102 5.57 10.43 20.85
N LYS A 103 5.46 11.68 20.39
CA LYS A 103 5.86 12.89 21.13
C LYS A 103 4.81 13.32 22.17
N THR A 104 3.54 13.05 21.94
CA THR A 104 2.43 13.44 22.83
C THR A 104 2.17 12.46 23.95
N GLY A 105 2.98 11.40 24.08
CA GLY A 105 2.83 10.39 25.14
C GLY A 105 1.62 9.46 24.93
N GLN A 106 0.97 9.50 23.78
CA GLN A 106 -0.06 8.53 23.45
C GLN A 106 0.57 7.17 23.18
N LYS A 107 0.18 6.18 23.97
CA LYS A 107 0.79 4.85 24.16
C LYS A 107 0.75 3.88 22.97
N TYR A 108 0.56 4.31 21.74
CA TYR A 108 0.39 3.35 20.66
C TYR A 108 1.72 2.86 20.06
N GLY A 109 2.79 3.68 20.08
CA GLY A 109 4.13 3.31 19.60
C GLY A 109 4.13 2.75 18.17
N TYR A 110 3.23 3.24 17.31
CA TYR A 110 3.14 2.78 15.92
C TYR A 110 4.34 3.25 15.10
N PHE A 111 4.76 4.49 15.31
CA PHE A 111 5.91 5.05 14.58
C PHE A 111 7.21 4.37 14.98
N ASP A 112 7.46 4.19 16.29
CA ASP A 112 8.65 3.50 16.79
C ASP A 112 8.72 2.05 16.29
N SER A 113 7.55 1.39 16.20
CA SER A 113 7.45 0.04 15.65
C SER A 113 7.74 0.01 14.15
N LEU A 114 7.29 1.00 13.40
CA LEU A 114 7.59 1.14 11.96
C LEU A 114 9.08 1.39 11.76
N GLN A 115 9.65 2.35 12.49
CA GLN A 115 11.07 2.68 12.40
C GLN A 115 11.95 1.46 12.71
N ALA A 116 11.66 0.74 13.80
CA ALA A 116 12.41 -0.45 14.17
C ALA A 116 12.37 -1.56 13.11
N VAL A 117 11.22 -1.76 12.45
CA VAL A 117 11.12 -2.76 11.36
C VAL A 117 11.86 -2.29 10.12
N CYS A 118 11.79 -1.00 9.79
CA CYS A 118 12.51 -0.44 8.66
C CYS A 118 14.03 -0.52 8.87
N ASP A 119 14.53 -0.13 10.03
CA ASP A 119 15.95 -0.22 10.38
C ASP A 119 16.47 -1.67 10.30
N ALA A 120 15.67 -2.63 10.80
CA ALA A 120 16.04 -4.04 10.77
C ALA A 120 16.10 -4.65 9.36
N ASN A 121 15.32 -4.13 8.43
CA ASN A 121 15.18 -4.66 7.06
C ASN A 121 15.88 -3.81 5.99
N GLY A 122 16.52 -2.68 6.36
CA GLY A 122 17.12 -1.74 5.41
C GLY A 122 16.06 -1.01 4.57
N TRP A 123 14.90 -0.73 5.15
CA TRP A 123 13.79 -0.01 4.51
C TRP A 123 13.76 1.46 4.94
N ASP A 124 13.05 2.30 4.18
CA ASP A 124 13.00 3.73 4.43
C ASP A 124 11.65 4.22 4.94
N VAL A 125 11.68 5.28 5.76
CA VAL A 125 10.52 6.02 6.23
C VAL A 125 10.68 7.49 5.96
N THR A 126 9.69 8.08 5.31
CA THR A 126 9.54 9.54 5.15
C THR A 126 8.31 10.00 5.90
N VAL A 127 8.47 11.00 6.77
CA VAL A 127 7.34 11.67 7.45
C VAL A 127 7.00 12.95 6.71
N TYR A 128 5.74 13.13 6.33
CA TYR A 128 5.28 14.31 5.61
C TYR A 128 3.85 14.67 6.04
N THR A 129 3.38 15.88 5.71
CA THR A 129 1.97 16.23 5.86
C THR A 129 1.16 15.50 4.80
N ASN A 130 0.74 14.28 5.11
CA ASN A 130 0.19 13.34 4.18
C ASN A 130 -1.12 12.73 4.67
N HIS A 131 -2.12 12.64 3.79
CA HIS A 131 -3.38 11.93 4.01
C HIS A 131 -3.72 10.99 2.85
N SER A 132 -2.87 10.90 1.83
CA SER A 132 -3.07 9.96 0.72
C SER A 132 -2.90 8.52 1.17
N LYS A 133 -3.51 7.59 0.44
CA LYS A 133 -3.38 6.16 0.65
C LYS A 133 -3.22 5.51 -0.70
N VAL A 134 -1.96 5.30 -1.06
CA VAL A 134 -1.56 4.69 -2.32
C VAL A 134 -0.43 3.71 -2.02
N ILE A 135 -0.49 2.52 -2.60
CA ILE A 135 0.59 1.55 -2.51
C ILE A 135 1.02 1.19 -3.93
N LEU A 136 2.29 1.36 -4.19
CA LEU A 136 2.96 1.02 -5.44
C LEU A 136 3.71 -0.30 -5.26
N PHE A 137 3.67 -1.14 -6.28
CA PHE A 137 4.39 -2.41 -6.30
C PHE A 137 5.20 -2.52 -7.59
N ASP A 138 6.52 -2.56 -7.50
CA ASP A 138 7.38 -3.05 -8.57
C ASP A 138 7.63 -4.55 -8.36
N THR A 139 7.25 -5.35 -9.32
CA THR A 139 7.32 -6.81 -9.25
C THR A 139 8.05 -7.38 -10.46
N GLU A 140 8.32 -8.70 -10.43
CA GLU A 140 8.93 -9.39 -11.59
C GLU A 140 8.01 -9.41 -12.82
N ILE A 141 6.68 -9.27 -12.63
CA ILE A 141 5.68 -9.37 -13.72
C ILE A 141 5.04 -8.04 -14.09
N GLY A 142 5.52 -6.93 -13.50
CA GLY A 142 5.07 -5.58 -13.84
C GLY A 142 4.82 -4.70 -12.63
N LYS A 143 4.30 -3.50 -12.90
CA LYS A 143 4.05 -2.45 -11.91
C LYS A 143 2.56 -2.36 -11.61
N PHE A 144 2.22 -2.46 -10.32
CA PHE A 144 0.83 -2.40 -9.86
C PHE A 144 0.63 -1.19 -8.96
N VAL A 145 -0.59 -0.64 -8.99
CA VAL A 145 -1.01 0.48 -8.16
C VAL A 145 -2.27 0.11 -7.40
N LEU A 146 -2.26 0.34 -6.11
CA LEU A 146 -3.43 0.26 -5.24
C LEU A 146 -3.74 1.65 -4.69
N GLU A 147 -4.82 2.27 -5.16
CA GLU A 147 -5.39 3.47 -4.56
C GLU A 147 -6.52 3.05 -3.61
N THR A 148 -6.59 3.65 -2.43
CA THR A 148 -7.56 3.23 -1.43
C THR A 148 -7.95 4.37 -0.47
N SER A 149 -9.07 4.26 0.20
CA SER A 149 -9.40 5.09 1.36
C SER A 149 -8.82 4.54 2.67
N SER A 150 -8.42 3.25 2.68
CA SER A 150 -7.92 2.54 3.85
C SER A 150 -6.45 2.87 4.15
N ASN A 151 -6.15 3.18 5.40
CA ASN A 151 -4.75 3.19 5.86
C ASN A 151 -4.18 1.76 5.86
N LEU A 152 -2.86 1.65 5.95
CA LEU A 152 -2.17 0.37 6.09
C LEU A 152 -2.30 -0.16 7.55
N ASN A 153 -3.54 -0.28 8.01
CA ASN A 153 -3.93 -0.81 9.31
C ASN A 153 -5.30 -1.51 9.22
N GLU A 154 -5.69 -2.21 10.28
CA GLU A 154 -7.06 -2.77 10.37
C GLU A 154 -8.07 -1.61 10.47
N ASN A 155 -9.13 -1.69 9.66
CA ASN A 155 -10.22 -0.73 9.69
C ASN A 155 -11.58 -1.47 9.63
N PRO A 156 -12.44 -1.31 10.64
CA PRO A 156 -13.79 -1.90 10.64
C PRO A 156 -14.81 -1.10 9.82
N LYS A 157 -14.40 0.01 9.19
CA LYS A 157 -15.28 0.92 8.46
C LYS A 157 -15.38 0.54 6.99
N MET A 158 -16.32 1.17 6.30
CA MET A 158 -16.41 1.08 4.85
C MET A 158 -15.18 1.71 4.19
N GLU A 159 -14.58 0.97 3.28
CA GLU A 159 -13.40 1.39 2.52
C GLU A 159 -13.57 1.05 1.04
N GLN A 160 -12.89 1.81 0.20
CA GLN A 160 -12.83 1.58 -1.24
C GLN A 160 -11.40 1.29 -1.68
N PHE A 161 -11.27 0.49 -2.74
CA PHE A 161 -10.00 0.10 -3.33
C PHE A 161 -10.11 0.16 -4.85
N SER A 162 -9.06 0.67 -5.49
CA SER A 162 -8.83 0.60 -6.92
C SER A 162 -7.50 -0.09 -7.15
N PHE A 163 -7.50 -1.25 -7.80
CA PHE A 163 -6.30 -2.04 -8.01
C PHE A 163 -6.11 -2.34 -9.48
N GLU A 164 -4.94 -2.01 -10.01
CA GLU A 164 -4.63 -2.17 -11.43
C GLU A 164 -3.14 -2.38 -11.68
N LYS A 165 -2.81 -3.03 -12.79
CA LYS A 165 -1.49 -3.03 -13.39
C LYS A 165 -1.39 -1.79 -14.29
N ASN A 166 -0.46 -0.87 -13.97
CA ASN A 166 -0.37 0.39 -14.67
C ASN A 166 1.00 1.05 -14.43
N ALA A 167 1.90 0.90 -15.38
CA ALA A 167 3.26 1.44 -15.26
C ALA A 167 3.28 2.98 -15.29
N GLU A 168 2.43 3.64 -16.09
CA GLU A 168 2.40 5.11 -16.17
C GLU A 168 1.90 5.73 -14.86
N LEU A 169 0.83 5.16 -14.28
CA LEU A 169 0.30 5.61 -13.00
C LEU A 169 1.28 5.36 -11.87
N TYR A 170 1.98 4.21 -11.91
CA TYR A 170 3.07 3.90 -10.99
C TYR A 170 4.15 4.97 -11.03
N GLU A 171 4.69 5.29 -12.23
CA GLU A 171 5.76 6.28 -12.38
C GLU A 171 5.32 7.69 -11.95
N MET A 172 4.07 8.06 -12.23
CA MET A 172 3.53 9.33 -11.76
C MET A 172 3.58 9.44 -10.23
N TYR A 173 3.09 8.43 -9.51
CA TYR A 173 3.13 8.43 -8.05
C TYR A 173 4.55 8.29 -7.49
N HIS A 174 5.37 7.44 -8.10
CA HIS A 174 6.77 7.26 -7.72
C HIS A 174 7.54 8.59 -7.76
N ASN A 175 7.42 9.34 -8.86
CA ASN A 175 8.04 10.64 -9.01
C ASN A 175 7.57 11.66 -7.95
N ILE A 176 6.27 11.66 -7.63
CA ILE A 176 5.72 12.50 -6.55
C ILE A 176 6.31 12.11 -5.18
N PHE A 177 6.45 10.82 -4.91
CA PHE A 177 7.03 10.34 -3.66
C PHE A 177 8.52 10.68 -3.57
N ASP A 178 9.25 10.64 -4.70
CA ASP A 178 10.64 11.08 -4.79
C ASP A 178 10.79 12.59 -4.54
N GLU A 179 9.94 13.41 -5.15
CA GLU A 179 9.90 14.85 -4.86
C GLU A 179 9.73 15.12 -3.36
N VAL A 180 8.79 14.44 -2.70
CA VAL A 180 8.57 14.57 -1.25
C VAL A 180 9.79 14.13 -0.44
N ARG A 181 10.49 13.07 -0.85
CA ARG A 181 11.74 12.62 -0.21
C ARG A 181 12.84 13.70 -0.27
N GLN A 182 12.94 14.42 -1.39
CA GLN A 182 13.96 15.45 -1.64
C GLN A 182 13.63 16.79 -0.95
N MET A 183 12.40 17.04 -0.53
CA MET A 183 11.99 18.25 0.20
C MET A 183 12.46 18.29 1.67
N ARG A 184 13.26 17.34 2.13
CA ARG A 184 13.79 17.26 3.51
C ARG A 184 15.13 17.96 3.69
#